data_1e98deaece692b5eea6eb54826ea43dc
#
_entry.id   1e98deaece692b5eea6eb54826ea43dc
#
_cell.length_a   1.000
_cell.length_b   1.000
_cell.length_c   1.000
_cell.angle_alpha   90.00
_cell.angle_beta   90.00
_cell.angle_gamma   90.00
#
_symmetry.space_group_name_H-M   'P 1'
#
loop_
_entity.id
_entity.type
_entity.pdbx_description
1 polymer ?
#
loop_
_entity_poly.entity_id
_entity_poly.type
_entity_poly.pdbx_seq_one_letter_code
_entity_poly.pdbx_strand_id
1 'polypeptide(L)'
;MSGAYLNLVEDYFVEVLVTGGCGYIGSHTCIELIAAGYQPVVVDNLCNSKQMALQRSEKIAGANIPFYEIDIGDKAALADVFSRHKIEAVLHFAG
;
A
#
# COMPACT_ATOMS: atom_id res chain seq x y z
N MET A 1 -18.66 7.05 21.91
CA MET A 1 -17.40 7.62 21.42
C MET A 1 -17.72 8.65 20.35
N SER A 2 -17.09 9.79 20.36
CA SER A 2 -17.37 10.84 19.39
C SER A 2 -16.74 10.54 18.04
N GLY A 3 -17.34 11.03 16.95
CA GLY A 3 -16.78 10.89 15.62
C GLY A 3 -15.41 11.53 15.47
N ALA A 4 -15.16 12.63 16.19
CA ALA A 4 -13.86 13.30 16.17
C ALA A 4 -12.73 12.40 16.70
N TYR A 5 -13.00 11.63 17.73
CA TYR A 5 -12.04 10.68 18.27
C TYR A 5 -11.68 9.59 17.25
N LEU A 6 -12.69 9.04 16.58
CA LEU A 6 -12.49 8.02 15.55
C LEU A 6 -11.63 8.56 14.40
N ASN A 7 -11.90 9.79 13.96
CA ASN A 7 -11.13 10.41 12.89
C ASN A 7 -9.65 10.60 13.27
N LEU A 8 -9.39 10.98 14.52
CA LEU A 8 -8.02 11.11 15.00
C LEU A 8 -7.27 9.78 14.95
N VAL A 9 -7.94 8.68 15.32
CA VAL A 9 -7.33 7.35 15.28
C VAL A 9 -7.00 6.96 13.85
N GLU A 10 -7.90 7.23 12.90
CA GLU A 10 -7.67 6.93 11.49
C GLU A 10 -6.52 7.76 10.90
N ASP A 11 -6.37 9.02 11.30
CA ASP A 11 -5.32 9.90 10.81
C ASP A 11 -3.92 9.48 11.26
N TYR A 12 -3.82 8.60 12.24
CA TYR A 12 -2.54 8.13 12.77
C TYR A 12 -2.13 6.73 12.28
N PHE A 13 -2.77 6.22 11.22
CA PHE A 13 -2.32 4.97 10.62
C PHE A 13 -0.93 5.16 10.01
N VAL A 14 -0.03 4.26 10.37
CA VAL A 14 1.31 4.23 9.78
C VAL A 14 1.19 3.76 8.34
N GLU A 15 1.69 4.55 7.41
CA GLU A 15 1.72 4.19 5.99
C GLU A 15 3.00 3.43 5.67
N VAL A 16 2.84 2.29 5.00
CA VAL A 16 3.94 1.41 4.61
C VAL A 16 3.94 1.28 3.10
N LEU A 17 5.05 1.64 2.47
CA LEU A 17 5.19 1.45 1.03
C LEU A 17 5.52 -0.02 0.76
N VAL A 18 4.75 -0.63 -0.14
CA VAL A 18 4.95 -2.03 -0.54
C VAL A 18 5.29 -2.04 -2.03
N THR A 19 6.55 -2.28 -2.36
CA THR A 19 6.97 -2.43 -3.75
C THR A 19 6.72 -3.86 -4.20
N GLY A 20 6.15 -4.03 -5.40
CA GLY A 20 5.72 -5.35 -5.84
C GLY A 20 4.47 -5.84 -5.12
N GLY A 21 3.63 -4.92 -4.66
CA GLY A 21 2.43 -5.26 -3.89
C GLY A 21 1.32 -5.96 -4.68
N CYS A 22 1.44 -6.01 -6.00
CA CYS A 22 0.49 -6.77 -6.84
C CYS A 22 0.95 -8.21 -7.06
N GLY A 23 2.14 -8.58 -6.64
CA GLY A 23 2.62 -9.96 -6.67
C GLY A 23 1.95 -10.82 -5.60
N TYR A 24 2.21 -12.12 -5.64
CA TYR A 24 1.58 -13.07 -4.71
C TYR A 24 1.89 -12.73 -3.25
N ILE A 25 3.17 -12.62 -2.92
CA ILE A 25 3.59 -12.34 -1.53
C ILE A 25 3.22 -10.93 -1.13
N GLY A 26 3.44 -9.95 -2.03
CA GLY A 26 3.15 -8.54 -1.74
C GLY A 26 1.67 -8.29 -1.47
N SER A 27 0.78 -8.89 -2.28
CA SER A 27 -0.66 -8.71 -2.09
C SER A 27 -1.16 -9.35 -0.81
N HIS A 28 -0.63 -10.51 -0.43
CA HIS A 28 -0.95 -11.12 0.87
C HIS A 28 -0.43 -10.28 2.03
N THR A 29 0.76 -9.72 1.89
CA THR A 29 1.33 -8.85 2.91
C THR A 29 0.46 -7.62 3.14
N CYS A 30 -0.13 -7.05 2.09
CA CYS A 30 -1.06 -5.94 2.22
C CYS A 30 -2.26 -6.29 3.10
N ILE A 31 -2.83 -7.49 2.94
CA ILE A 31 -3.94 -7.94 3.78
C ILE A 31 -3.52 -7.98 5.24
N GLU A 32 -2.35 -8.53 5.52
CA GLU A 32 -1.84 -8.64 6.89
C GLU A 32 -1.51 -7.28 7.50
N LEU A 33 -0.97 -6.36 6.71
CA LEU A 33 -0.71 -5.00 7.17
C LEU A 33 -2.00 -4.30 7.60
N ILE A 34 -3.05 -4.41 6.79
CA ILE A 34 -4.34 -3.82 7.13
C ILE A 34 -4.90 -4.44 8.40
N ALA A 35 -4.83 -5.75 8.53
CA ALA A 35 -5.29 -6.44 9.74
C ALA A 35 -4.53 -6.00 10.99
N ALA A 36 -3.27 -5.62 10.83
CA ALA A 36 -2.43 -5.13 11.93
C ALA A 36 -2.58 -3.61 12.21
N GLY A 37 -3.41 -2.92 11.43
CA GLY A 37 -3.67 -1.49 11.62
C GLY A 37 -2.75 -0.57 10.82
N TYR A 38 -2.03 -1.09 9.84
CA TYR A 38 -1.19 -0.29 8.94
C TYR A 38 -1.94 0.02 7.65
N GLN A 39 -1.53 1.08 6.98
CA GLN A 39 -2.06 1.44 5.67
C GLN A 39 -1.00 1.15 4.61
N PRO A 40 -1.16 0.09 3.81
CA PRO A 40 -0.24 -0.15 2.69
C PRO A 40 -0.48 0.84 1.56
N VAL A 41 0.61 1.27 0.95
CA VAL A 41 0.63 2.05 -0.29
C VAL A 41 1.46 1.25 -1.28
N VAL A 42 0.89 0.86 -2.40
CA VAL A 42 1.51 -0.10 -3.32
C VAL A 42 2.06 0.60 -4.54
N VAL A 43 3.29 0.27 -4.91
CA VAL A 43 3.85 0.55 -6.23
C VAL A 43 4.23 -0.76 -6.90
N ASP A 44 3.89 -0.90 -8.18
CA ASP A 44 4.18 -2.10 -8.96
C ASP A 44 4.17 -1.71 -10.44
N ASN A 45 5.11 -2.23 -11.22
CA ASN A 45 5.13 -1.97 -12.65
C ASN A 45 4.29 -2.97 -13.45
N LEU A 46 3.70 -3.94 -12.77
CA LEU A 46 2.84 -4.99 -13.36
C LEU A 46 3.56 -5.87 -14.39
N CYS A 47 4.88 -5.91 -14.34
CA CYS A 47 5.67 -6.71 -15.30
C CYS A 47 5.43 -8.22 -15.12
N ASN A 48 5.38 -8.67 -13.86
CA ASN A 48 5.17 -10.09 -13.51
C ASN A 48 3.93 -10.30 -12.64
N SER A 49 3.05 -9.32 -12.56
CA SER A 49 1.88 -9.36 -11.69
C SER A 49 0.71 -8.64 -12.32
N LYS A 50 -0.46 -8.73 -11.71
CA LYS A 50 -1.68 -8.10 -12.20
C LYS A 50 -2.35 -7.30 -11.10
N GLN A 51 -2.86 -6.15 -11.44
CA GLN A 51 -3.60 -5.30 -10.50
C GLN A 51 -4.78 -6.03 -9.87
N MET A 52 -5.34 -7.02 -10.56
CA MET A 52 -6.43 -7.85 -10.05
C MET A 52 -6.09 -8.49 -8.69
N ALA A 53 -4.84 -8.89 -8.47
CA ALA A 53 -4.42 -9.46 -7.19
C ALA A 53 -4.59 -8.44 -6.05
N LEU A 54 -4.28 -7.18 -6.31
CA LEU A 54 -4.45 -6.11 -5.33
C LEU A 54 -5.93 -5.82 -5.08
N GLN A 55 -6.75 -5.85 -6.13
CA GLN A 55 -8.20 -5.67 -5.99
C GLN A 55 -8.82 -6.77 -5.13
N ARG A 56 -8.35 -8.00 -5.27
CA ARG A 56 -8.77 -9.10 -4.39
C ARG A 56 -8.37 -8.85 -2.94
N SER A 57 -7.16 -8.36 -2.73
CA SER A 57 -6.68 -8.03 -1.38
C SER A 57 -7.55 -6.95 -0.73
N GLU A 58 -7.95 -5.94 -1.50
CA GLU A 58 -8.86 -4.91 -1.01
C GLU A 58 -10.19 -5.49 -0.55
N LYS A 59 -10.75 -6.42 -1.33
CA LYS A 59 -12.01 -7.06 -0.97
C LYS A 59 -11.88 -7.90 0.30
N ILE A 60 -10.81 -8.67 0.40
CA ILE A 60 -10.57 -9.54 1.56
C ILE A 60 -10.35 -8.71 2.81
N ALA A 61 -9.56 -7.65 2.71
CA ALA A 61 -9.22 -6.78 3.84
C ALA A 61 -10.35 -5.81 4.19
N GLY A 62 -11.27 -5.56 3.26
CA GLY A 62 -12.35 -4.59 3.46
C GLY A 62 -11.85 -3.14 3.51
N ALA A 63 -10.79 -2.83 2.78
CA ALA A 63 -10.17 -1.51 2.80
C ALA A 63 -9.60 -1.16 1.43
N ASN A 64 -9.47 0.13 1.15
CA ASN A 64 -8.82 0.61 -0.07
C ASN A 64 -7.30 0.61 0.10
N ILE A 65 -6.61 0.26 -0.98
CA ILE A 65 -5.15 0.26 -1.00
C ILE A 65 -4.71 1.20 -2.14
N PRO A 66 -4.12 2.35 -1.82
CA PRO A 66 -3.57 3.24 -2.85
C PRO A 66 -2.57 2.47 -3.71
N PHE A 67 -2.71 2.60 -5.01
CA PHE A 67 -1.87 1.89 -5.98
C PHE A 67 -1.35 2.84 -7.03
N TYR A 68 -0.06 2.71 -7.32
CA TYR A 68 0.62 3.47 -8.37
C TYR A 68 1.37 2.51 -9.28
N GLU A 69 1.03 2.53 -10.56
CA GLU A 69 1.75 1.75 -11.56
C GLU A 69 3.03 2.48 -11.92
N ILE A 70 4.13 2.12 -11.27
CA ILE A 70 5.40 2.82 -11.35
C ILE A 70 6.52 1.78 -11.34
N ASP A 71 7.54 2.00 -12.17
CA ASP A 71 8.79 1.29 -12.07
C ASP A 71 9.61 1.92 -10.94
N ILE A 72 10.14 1.11 -10.02
CA ILE A 72 10.94 1.61 -8.90
C ILE A 72 12.23 2.32 -9.34
N GLY A 73 12.66 2.09 -10.58
CA GLY A 73 13.77 2.83 -11.18
C GLY A 73 13.41 4.25 -11.60
N ASP A 74 12.11 4.57 -11.66
CA ASP A 74 11.64 5.94 -11.96
C ASP A 74 11.66 6.76 -10.68
N LYS A 75 12.79 7.43 -10.44
CA LYS A 75 13.01 8.17 -9.20
C LYS A 75 12.05 9.33 -9.02
N ALA A 76 11.69 10.02 -10.10
CA ALA A 76 10.78 11.15 -10.03
C ALA A 76 9.36 10.71 -9.65
N ALA A 77 8.87 9.62 -10.27
CA ALA A 77 7.55 9.08 -9.95
C ALA A 77 7.50 8.55 -8.52
N LEU A 78 8.55 7.88 -8.07
CA LEU A 78 8.64 7.36 -6.72
C LEU A 78 8.69 8.49 -5.69
N ALA A 79 9.45 9.54 -5.97
CA ALA A 79 9.51 10.72 -5.10
C ALA A 79 8.13 11.37 -4.95
N ASP A 80 7.32 11.38 -6.02
CA ASP A 80 5.96 11.90 -5.98
C ASP A 80 5.08 11.09 -5.02
N VAL A 81 5.22 9.77 -5.01
CA VAL A 81 4.49 8.93 -4.05
C VAL A 81 4.87 9.28 -2.62
N PHE A 82 6.17 9.43 -2.34
CA PHE A 82 6.63 9.83 -1.01
C PHE A 82 6.12 11.22 -0.60
N SER A 83 5.89 12.11 -1.57
CA SER A 83 5.35 13.43 -1.27
C SER A 83 3.85 13.41 -0.95
N ARG A 84 3.13 12.44 -1.51
CA ARG A 84 1.68 12.29 -1.30
C ARG A 84 1.32 11.50 -0.05
N HIS A 85 2.23 10.72 0.45
CA HIS A 85 2.02 9.82 1.58
C HIS A 85 3.14 9.99 2.61
N LYS A 86 2.76 9.91 3.88
CA LYS A 86 3.75 9.94 4.96
C LYS A 86 4.27 8.51 5.18
N ILE A 87 5.13 8.07 4.28
CA ILE A 87 5.68 6.71 4.34
C ILE A 87 6.68 6.61 5.49
N GLU A 88 6.48 5.64 6.38
CA GLU A 88 7.34 5.42 7.53
C GLU A 88 8.15 4.12 7.43
N ALA A 89 7.77 3.23 6.54
CA ALA A 89 8.50 1.98 6.30
C ALA A 89 8.32 1.52 4.87
N VAL A 90 9.25 0.71 4.40
CA VAL A 90 9.20 0.15 3.04
C VAL A 90 9.39 -1.36 3.12
N LEU A 91 8.48 -2.11 2.49
CA LEU A 91 8.62 -3.54 2.26
C LEU A 91 8.83 -3.76 0.77
N HIS A 92 9.95 -4.36 0.42
CA HIS A 92 10.39 -4.44 -0.98
C HIS A 92 10.25 -5.88 -1.49
N PHE A 93 9.24 -6.10 -2.35
CA PHE A 93 9.02 -7.39 -3.01
C PHE A 93 9.24 -7.33 -4.52
N ALA A 94 9.49 -6.15 -5.07
CA ALA A 94 9.84 -6.00 -6.46
C ALA A 94 11.27 -6.49 -6.67
N GLY A 95 11.44 -7.49 -7.50
CA GLY A 95 12.75 -8.08 -7.70
C GLY A 95 13.19 -8.11 -9.14
#